data_b3fb1364e791e1248221a744e495e7e3
#
_entry.id   b3fb1364e791e1248221a744e495e7e3
#
_cell.length_a   1.000
_cell.length_b   1.000
_cell.length_c   1.000
_cell.angle_alpha   90.00
_cell.angle_beta   90.00
_cell.angle_gamma   90.00
#
_symmetry.space_group_name_H-M   'P 1'
#
loop_
_entity.id
_entity.type
_entity.pdbx_description
1 polymer ?
#
loop_
_entity_poly.entity_id
_entity_poly.type
_entity_poly.pdbx_seq_one_letter_code
_entity_poly.pdbx_strand_id
1 'polypeptide(L)'
;PFLTEALRLSENGLAVLDKHNHFIFYNHTFAKMFGFVDQDMAGRHFDDMMHFAFTHKQGPKIDHETIEEWLELIHANQRKSAFRRFEVDLVDGSWLQLSEQVYHNGDMVIVCTDITQLKQVEFALRNAQTELNRLALTDELTGIANRRHFFQQLEHEIKRLSRLQLPLCLVMMDIDYFKLVNDRYGHQVGDKILQHFTQFISACTRPYDIFGRFGGEEFALLLPETSVDVAQK
;
A
#
# COMPACT_ATOMS: atom_id res chain seq x y z
N PRO A 1 -21.66 -32.54 22.76
CA PRO A 1 -22.64 -32.13 21.72
C PRO A 1 -22.55 -30.64 21.43
N PHE A 2 -22.73 -29.77 22.45
CA PHE A 2 -22.80 -28.31 22.29
C PHE A 2 -21.51 -27.68 21.69
N LEU A 3 -20.35 -28.03 22.24
CA LEU A 3 -19.06 -27.46 21.75
C LEU A 3 -18.80 -27.82 20.28
N THR A 4 -19.08 -29.04 19.88
CA THR A 4 -18.90 -29.51 18.48
C THR A 4 -19.84 -28.77 17.53
N GLU A 5 -21.07 -28.51 17.96
CA GLU A 5 -22.03 -27.74 17.18
C GLU A 5 -21.63 -26.28 17.08
N ALA A 6 -21.20 -25.65 18.17
CA ALA A 6 -20.68 -24.28 18.17
C ALA A 6 -19.47 -24.09 17.24
N LEU A 7 -18.53 -25.05 17.23
CA LEU A 7 -17.38 -25.02 16.30
C LEU A 7 -17.83 -25.16 14.85
N ARG A 8 -18.84 -25.98 14.56
CA ARG A 8 -19.39 -26.16 13.20
C ARG A 8 -20.09 -24.92 12.67
N LEU A 9 -20.79 -24.19 13.56
CA LEU A 9 -21.57 -22.98 13.21
C LEU A 9 -20.74 -21.68 13.30
N SER A 10 -19.47 -21.76 13.66
CA SER A 10 -18.59 -20.60 13.77
C SER A 10 -18.50 -19.86 12.43
N GLU A 11 -18.60 -18.52 12.49
CA GLU A 11 -18.33 -17.64 11.34
C GLU A 11 -16.84 -17.62 10.96
N ASN A 12 -15.95 -17.99 11.89
CA ASN A 12 -14.55 -18.22 11.58
C ASN A 12 -14.34 -19.60 10.96
N GLY A 13 -13.45 -19.68 9.98
CA GLY A 13 -12.95 -20.95 9.48
C GLY A 13 -12.09 -21.61 10.55
N LEU A 14 -12.39 -22.86 10.86
CA LEU A 14 -11.67 -23.63 11.88
C LEU A 14 -11.16 -24.92 11.26
N ALA A 15 -9.88 -25.24 11.46
CA ALA A 15 -9.29 -26.52 11.11
C ALA A 15 -8.36 -27.02 12.21
N VAL A 16 -8.26 -28.33 12.35
CA VAL A 16 -7.31 -29.01 13.23
C VAL A 16 -6.55 -30.01 12.40
N LEU A 17 -5.24 -29.89 12.42
CA LEU A 17 -4.30 -30.81 11.77
C LEU A 17 -3.54 -31.62 12.81
N ASP A 18 -3.29 -32.90 12.53
CA ASP A 18 -2.39 -33.74 13.32
C ASP A 18 -0.92 -33.29 13.15
N LYS A 19 -0.03 -33.92 13.88
CA LYS A 19 1.42 -33.66 13.80
C LYS A 19 2.03 -33.94 12.41
N HIS A 20 1.32 -34.66 11.55
CA HIS A 20 1.71 -35.00 10.17
C HIS A 20 0.95 -34.18 9.11
N ASN A 21 0.28 -33.10 9.53
CA ASN A 21 -0.52 -32.22 8.67
C ASN A 21 -1.74 -32.87 7.99
N HIS A 22 -2.32 -33.94 8.58
CA HIS A 22 -3.61 -34.47 8.12
C HIS A 22 -4.76 -33.80 8.87
N PHE A 23 -5.86 -33.54 8.17
CA PHE A 23 -7.06 -32.94 8.75
C PHE A 23 -7.74 -33.87 9.75
N ILE A 24 -7.77 -33.52 11.02
CA ILE A 24 -8.57 -34.16 12.07
C ILE A 24 -10.00 -33.61 12.05
N PHE A 25 -10.10 -32.30 11.83
CA PHE A 25 -11.37 -31.58 11.83
C PHE A 25 -11.27 -30.32 10.99
N TYR A 26 -12.37 -29.95 10.37
CA TYR A 26 -12.59 -28.62 9.80
C TYR A 26 -14.09 -28.30 9.81
N ASN A 27 -14.44 -27.02 9.84
CA ASN A 27 -15.84 -26.60 9.74
C ASN A 27 -16.17 -26.16 8.31
N HIS A 28 -17.48 -25.98 8.06
CA HIS A 28 -17.98 -25.58 6.74
C HIS A 28 -17.41 -24.23 6.30
N THR A 29 -17.24 -23.27 7.23
CA THR A 29 -16.68 -21.95 6.93
C THR A 29 -15.25 -22.06 6.42
N PHE A 30 -14.42 -22.93 7.03
CA PHE A 30 -13.06 -23.19 6.54
C PHE A 30 -13.08 -23.76 5.11
N ALA A 31 -13.94 -24.78 4.87
CA ALA A 31 -14.08 -25.37 3.54
C ALA A 31 -14.52 -24.35 2.49
N LYS A 32 -15.42 -23.43 2.86
CA LYS A 32 -15.88 -22.34 1.99
C LYS A 32 -14.76 -21.35 1.67
N MET A 33 -13.97 -20.92 2.66
CA MET A 33 -12.86 -19.98 2.48
C MET A 33 -11.77 -20.51 1.55
N PHE A 34 -11.54 -21.82 1.58
CA PHE A 34 -10.53 -22.47 0.74
C PHE A 34 -11.11 -23.19 -0.50
N GLY A 35 -12.44 -23.07 -0.72
CA GLY A 35 -13.10 -23.50 -1.94
C GLY A 35 -13.32 -24.99 -2.12
N PHE A 36 -13.32 -25.79 -1.03
CA PHE A 36 -13.48 -27.25 -1.13
C PHE A 36 -14.76 -27.78 -0.43
N VAL A 37 -15.84 -27.01 -0.43
CA VAL A 37 -17.12 -27.37 0.22
C VAL A 37 -17.64 -28.74 -0.25
N ASP A 38 -17.47 -29.05 -1.53
CA ASP A 38 -17.95 -30.28 -2.15
C ASP A 38 -16.94 -31.43 -2.08
N GLN A 39 -15.83 -31.27 -1.36
CA GLN A 39 -14.78 -32.25 -1.18
C GLN A 39 -14.59 -32.63 0.28
N ASP A 40 -14.51 -33.90 0.57
CA ASP A 40 -14.16 -34.37 1.91
C ASP A 40 -12.63 -34.39 2.06
N MET A 41 -12.11 -33.54 2.93
CA MET A 41 -10.67 -33.44 3.26
C MET A 41 -10.33 -34.10 4.61
N ALA A 42 -11.30 -34.75 5.28
CA ALA A 42 -11.01 -35.45 6.54
C ALA A 42 -9.99 -36.58 6.32
N GLY A 43 -8.92 -36.59 7.11
CA GLY A 43 -7.82 -37.53 6.99
C GLY A 43 -6.86 -37.30 5.83
N ARG A 44 -7.13 -36.33 4.95
CA ARG A 44 -6.19 -35.95 3.86
C ARG A 44 -5.11 -35.00 4.36
N HIS A 45 -4.00 -34.95 3.66
CA HIS A 45 -2.90 -34.05 3.96
C HIS A 45 -3.26 -32.61 3.57
N PHE A 46 -2.71 -31.64 4.29
CA PHE A 46 -2.88 -30.22 4.00
C PHE A 46 -2.51 -29.85 2.55
N ASP A 47 -1.46 -30.46 2.01
CA ASP A 47 -1.02 -30.22 0.64
C ASP A 47 -2.05 -30.64 -0.40
N ASP A 48 -2.81 -31.72 -0.14
CA ASP A 48 -3.89 -32.16 -1.06
C ASP A 48 -4.96 -31.09 -1.21
N MET A 49 -5.31 -30.42 -0.09
CA MET A 49 -6.23 -29.28 -0.11
C MET A 49 -5.66 -28.11 -0.89
N MET A 50 -4.38 -27.80 -0.69
CA MET A 50 -3.74 -26.67 -1.37
C MET A 50 -3.59 -26.93 -2.87
N HIS A 51 -3.23 -28.14 -3.29
CA HIS A 51 -3.22 -28.54 -4.70
C HIS A 51 -4.61 -28.43 -5.32
N PHE A 52 -5.64 -28.86 -4.59
CA PHE A 52 -7.02 -28.71 -5.04
C PHE A 52 -7.39 -27.24 -5.24
N ALA A 53 -7.15 -26.39 -4.24
CA ALA A 53 -7.45 -24.98 -4.30
C ALA A 53 -6.69 -24.27 -5.44
N PHE A 54 -5.41 -24.56 -5.61
CA PHE A 54 -4.58 -24.01 -6.69
C PHE A 54 -5.12 -24.41 -8.08
N THR A 55 -5.41 -25.70 -8.29
CA THR A 55 -5.92 -26.21 -9.57
C THR A 55 -7.26 -25.59 -9.95
N HIS A 56 -8.11 -25.32 -8.95
CA HIS A 56 -9.44 -24.74 -9.16
C HIS A 56 -9.43 -23.20 -9.08
N LYS A 57 -8.25 -22.56 -8.93
CA LYS A 57 -8.10 -21.11 -8.78
C LYS A 57 -8.94 -20.56 -7.63
N GLN A 58 -8.88 -21.21 -6.49
CA GLN A 58 -9.56 -20.87 -5.24
C GLN A 58 -8.54 -20.78 -4.11
N GLY A 59 -8.97 -20.29 -2.92
CA GLY A 59 -8.10 -20.18 -1.77
C GLY A 59 -7.01 -19.09 -1.90
N PRO A 60 -5.85 -19.26 -1.25
CA PRO A 60 -4.79 -18.26 -1.23
C PRO A 60 -4.27 -17.90 -2.62
N LYS A 61 -4.01 -16.62 -2.83
CA LYS A 61 -3.30 -16.15 -4.00
C LYS A 61 -1.83 -16.54 -3.88
N ILE A 62 -1.36 -17.33 -4.84
CA ILE A 62 -0.02 -17.89 -4.86
C ILE A 62 0.80 -17.14 -5.91
N ASP A 63 1.75 -16.31 -5.45
CA ASP A 63 2.63 -15.49 -6.29
C ASP A 63 3.93 -16.24 -6.66
N HIS A 64 3.85 -17.58 -6.89
CA HIS A 64 4.96 -18.44 -7.29
C HIS A 64 4.61 -19.15 -8.60
N GLU A 65 5.63 -19.55 -9.35
CA GLU A 65 5.41 -20.24 -10.64
C GLU A 65 4.76 -21.61 -10.44
N THR A 66 5.10 -22.30 -9.35
CA THR A 66 4.57 -23.62 -9.01
C THR A 66 4.00 -23.67 -7.59
N ILE A 67 3.06 -24.57 -7.36
CA ILE A 67 2.50 -24.79 -6.02
C ILE A 67 3.54 -25.43 -5.10
N GLU A 68 4.45 -26.24 -5.63
CA GLU A 68 5.50 -26.93 -4.90
C GLU A 68 6.45 -25.94 -4.22
N GLU A 69 6.94 -24.92 -4.93
CA GLU A 69 7.78 -23.87 -4.37
C GLU A 69 7.09 -23.11 -3.23
N TRP A 70 5.81 -22.84 -3.39
CA TRP A 70 5.02 -22.19 -2.35
C TRP A 70 4.80 -23.08 -1.13
N LEU A 71 4.51 -24.40 -1.32
CA LEU A 71 4.36 -25.36 -0.24
C LEU A 71 5.66 -25.54 0.55
N GLU A 72 6.82 -25.60 -0.11
CA GLU A 72 8.12 -25.64 0.56
C GLU A 72 8.29 -24.43 1.51
N LEU A 73 7.90 -23.23 1.07
CA LEU A 73 7.96 -22.03 1.90
C LEU A 73 6.99 -22.11 3.10
N ILE A 74 5.79 -22.65 2.90
CA ILE A 74 4.81 -22.84 3.98
C ILE A 74 5.34 -23.85 5.00
N HIS A 75 5.81 -25.01 4.56
CA HIS A 75 6.37 -26.04 5.45
C HIS A 75 7.59 -25.54 6.20
N ALA A 76 8.45 -24.76 5.52
CA ALA A 76 9.60 -24.14 6.17
C ALA A 76 9.21 -23.18 7.31
N ASN A 77 7.98 -22.67 7.33
CA ASN A 77 7.51 -21.73 8.35
C ASN A 77 6.49 -22.31 9.32
N GLN A 78 5.82 -23.40 8.94
CA GLN A 78 4.90 -24.10 9.83
C GLN A 78 5.60 -24.60 11.08
N ARG A 79 4.91 -24.54 12.23
CA ARG A 79 5.37 -25.10 13.52
C ARG A 79 6.71 -24.57 14.06
N LYS A 80 7.31 -23.54 13.44
CA LYS A 80 8.52 -22.88 13.99
C LYS A 80 8.30 -22.20 15.33
N SER A 81 7.06 -21.75 15.58
CA SER A 81 6.64 -21.16 16.85
C SER A 81 5.35 -21.83 17.34
N ALA A 82 5.12 -21.81 18.65
CA ALA A 82 3.91 -22.34 19.23
C ALA A 82 2.65 -21.57 18.77
N PHE A 83 2.82 -20.31 18.41
CA PHE A 83 1.75 -19.46 17.87
C PHE A 83 2.30 -18.56 16.77
N ARG A 84 1.54 -18.42 15.67
CA ARG A 84 1.79 -17.40 14.66
C ARG A 84 0.48 -16.84 14.13
N ARG A 85 0.53 -15.60 13.64
CA ARG A 85 -0.58 -14.92 12.99
C ARG A 85 -0.07 -14.21 11.76
N PHE A 86 -0.80 -14.29 10.66
CA PHE A 86 -0.47 -13.66 9.40
C PHE A 86 -1.74 -13.44 8.56
N GLU A 87 -1.63 -12.59 7.56
CA GLU A 87 -2.72 -12.27 6.65
C GLU A 87 -2.44 -12.89 5.29
N VAL A 88 -3.50 -13.28 4.60
CA VAL A 88 -3.45 -13.91 3.28
C VAL A 88 -4.54 -13.30 2.42
N ASP A 89 -4.19 -12.86 1.22
CA ASP A 89 -5.15 -12.51 0.19
C ASP A 89 -5.56 -13.76 -0.61
N LEU A 90 -6.84 -13.81 -0.95
CA LEU A 90 -7.42 -14.92 -1.71
C LEU A 90 -7.58 -14.50 -3.18
N VAL A 91 -7.72 -15.52 -4.04
CA VAL A 91 -7.89 -15.32 -5.48
C VAL A 91 -9.15 -14.54 -5.83
N ASP A 92 -10.20 -14.64 -5.02
CA ASP A 92 -11.46 -13.90 -5.16
C ASP A 92 -11.39 -12.44 -4.68
N GLY A 93 -10.22 -11.99 -4.19
CA GLY A 93 -9.98 -10.64 -3.66
C GLY A 93 -10.36 -10.45 -2.19
N SER A 94 -10.82 -11.49 -1.51
CA SER A 94 -11.04 -11.46 -0.07
C SER A 94 -9.72 -11.59 0.72
N TRP A 95 -9.75 -11.23 2.00
CA TRP A 95 -8.61 -11.27 2.90
C TRP A 95 -8.92 -12.08 4.14
N LEU A 96 -8.05 -13.01 4.47
CA LEU A 96 -8.13 -13.80 5.69
C LEU A 96 -6.99 -13.45 6.65
N GLN A 97 -7.31 -13.37 7.94
CA GLN A 97 -6.32 -13.45 9.00
C GLN A 97 -6.29 -14.90 9.51
N LEU A 98 -5.13 -15.54 9.36
CA LEU A 98 -4.88 -16.88 9.88
C LEU A 98 -4.14 -16.80 11.19
N SER A 99 -4.59 -17.60 12.16
CA SER A 99 -3.89 -17.84 13.42
C SER A 99 -3.66 -19.34 13.56
N GLU A 100 -2.42 -19.74 13.78
CA GLU A 100 -2.01 -21.13 14.00
C GLU A 100 -1.51 -21.29 15.43
N GLN A 101 -2.01 -22.29 16.12
CA GLN A 101 -1.59 -22.68 17.46
C GLN A 101 -1.16 -24.14 17.47
N VAL A 102 0.10 -24.38 17.82
CA VAL A 102 0.65 -25.74 17.96
C VAL A 102 0.56 -26.19 19.42
N TYR A 103 0.08 -27.39 19.64
CA TYR A 103 -0.07 -28.01 20.96
C TYR A 103 1.09 -28.96 21.28
N HIS A 104 1.18 -29.41 22.55
CA HIS A 104 2.28 -30.26 23.03
C HIS A 104 2.37 -31.62 22.34
N ASN A 105 1.24 -32.17 21.86
CA ASN A 105 1.22 -33.43 21.10
C ASN A 105 1.63 -33.25 19.62
N GLY A 106 1.88 -32.00 19.21
CA GLY A 106 2.23 -31.64 17.84
C GLY A 106 1.04 -31.33 16.95
N ASP A 107 -0.20 -31.48 17.40
CA ASP A 107 -1.39 -31.07 16.63
C ASP A 107 -1.43 -29.54 16.50
N MET A 108 -2.08 -29.06 15.45
CA MET A 108 -2.17 -27.63 15.16
C MET A 108 -3.62 -27.23 14.92
N VAL A 109 -4.05 -26.16 15.59
CA VAL A 109 -5.34 -25.51 15.33
C VAL A 109 -5.12 -24.29 14.46
N ILE A 110 -5.91 -24.19 13.41
CA ILE A 110 -5.93 -23.06 12.49
C ILE A 110 -7.28 -22.36 12.64
N VAL A 111 -7.23 -21.04 12.85
CA VAL A 111 -8.40 -20.16 12.86
C VAL A 111 -8.24 -19.15 11.74
N CYS A 112 -9.23 -19.10 10.84
CA CYS A 112 -9.30 -18.16 9.73
C CYS A 112 -10.43 -17.17 9.97
N THR A 113 -10.14 -15.90 10.04
CA THR A 113 -11.11 -14.83 10.19
C THR A 113 -11.14 -14.02 8.91
N ASP A 114 -12.32 -13.78 8.34
CA ASP A 114 -12.49 -12.88 7.21
C ASP A 114 -12.28 -11.43 7.66
N ILE A 115 -11.28 -10.79 7.11
CA ILE A 115 -10.91 -9.39 7.37
C ILE A 115 -11.08 -8.51 6.14
N THR A 116 -11.82 -8.98 5.13
CA THR A 116 -11.99 -8.27 3.85
C THR A 116 -12.54 -6.87 4.05
N GLN A 117 -13.61 -6.75 4.87
CA GLN A 117 -14.19 -5.44 5.17
C GLN A 117 -13.21 -4.52 5.90
N LEU A 118 -12.44 -5.06 6.84
CA LEU A 118 -11.39 -4.30 7.54
C LEU A 118 -10.35 -3.76 6.57
N LYS A 119 -9.87 -4.61 5.65
CA LYS A 119 -8.90 -4.21 4.61
C LYS A 119 -9.46 -3.17 3.66
N GLN A 120 -10.71 -3.30 3.24
CA GLN A 120 -11.37 -2.31 2.39
C GLN A 120 -11.42 -0.93 3.06
N VAL A 121 -11.80 -0.89 4.35
CA VAL A 121 -11.83 0.37 5.12
C VAL A 121 -10.41 0.93 5.30
N GLU A 122 -9.42 0.11 5.60
CA GLU A 122 -8.02 0.52 5.72
C GLU A 122 -7.48 1.13 4.42
N PHE A 123 -7.72 0.48 3.28
CA PHE A 123 -7.33 0.99 1.96
C PHE A 123 -8.06 2.29 1.60
N ALA A 124 -9.36 2.37 1.86
CA ALA A 124 -10.14 3.58 1.62
C ALA A 124 -9.64 4.76 2.46
N LEU A 125 -9.36 4.53 3.75
CA LEU A 125 -8.80 5.54 4.66
C LEU A 125 -7.41 6.00 4.19
N ARG A 126 -6.54 5.08 3.83
CA ARG A 126 -5.19 5.39 3.34
C ARG A 126 -5.24 6.22 2.06
N ASN A 127 -6.13 5.87 1.12
CA ASN A 127 -6.32 6.61 -0.12
C ASN A 127 -6.88 8.02 0.15
N ALA A 128 -7.88 8.13 1.03
CA ALA A 128 -8.45 9.42 1.42
C ALA A 128 -7.39 10.31 2.10
N GLN A 129 -6.57 9.76 2.98
CA GLN A 129 -5.49 10.48 3.63
C GLN A 129 -4.43 10.95 2.63
N THR A 130 -4.06 10.11 1.66
CA THR A 130 -3.11 10.47 0.59
C THR A 130 -3.67 11.61 -0.25
N GLU A 131 -4.94 11.55 -0.63
CA GLU A 131 -5.58 12.60 -1.41
C GLU A 131 -5.73 13.92 -0.63
N LEU A 132 -6.11 13.83 0.65
CA LEU A 132 -6.12 15.01 1.52
C LEU A 132 -4.74 15.67 1.63
N ASN A 133 -3.68 14.87 1.76
CA ASN A 133 -2.31 15.38 1.78
C ASN A 133 -1.94 16.03 0.45
N ARG A 134 -2.30 15.43 -0.67
CA ARG A 134 -2.07 15.97 -2.00
C ARG A 134 -2.75 17.33 -2.15
N LEU A 135 -4.06 17.42 -1.87
CA LEU A 135 -4.82 18.68 -1.94
C LEU A 135 -4.30 19.74 -0.97
N ALA A 136 -3.81 19.33 0.18
CA ALA A 136 -3.27 20.23 1.18
C ALA A 136 -1.88 20.80 0.84
N LEU A 137 -1.07 20.07 0.06
CA LEU A 137 0.35 20.36 -0.13
C LEU A 137 0.72 20.73 -1.56
N THR A 138 -0.11 20.38 -2.56
CA THR A 138 0.20 20.64 -3.96
C THR A 138 -0.79 21.59 -4.62
N ASP A 139 -0.37 22.23 -5.71
CA ASP A 139 -1.22 22.97 -6.63
C ASP A 139 -1.95 21.99 -7.56
N GLU A 140 -3.26 22.12 -7.67
CA GLU A 140 -4.12 21.16 -8.39
C GLU A 140 -3.80 21.08 -9.90
N LEU A 141 -3.40 22.20 -10.51
CA LEU A 141 -3.12 22.24 -11.94
C LEU A 141 -1.77 21.66 -12.30
N THR A 142 -0.76 21.99 -11.50
CA THR A 142 0.65 21.72 -11.82
C THR A 142 1.27 20.58 -11.04
N GLY A 143 0.67 20.19 -9.90
CA GLY A 143 1.13 19.09 -9.05
C GLY A 143 2.36 19.39 -8.19
N ILE A 144 3.00 20.56 -8.36
CA ILE A 144 4.12 21.01 -7.50
C ILE A 144 3.61 21.56 -6.17
N ALA A 145 4.53 21.94 -5.25
CA ALA A 145 4.13 22.51 -3.96
C ALA A 145 3.23 23.72 -4.14
N ASN A 146 2.11 23.79 -3.41
CA ASN A 146 1.32 24.99 -3.32
C ASN A 146 2.01 26.02 -2.41
N ARG A 147 1.52 27.27 -2.44
CA ARG A 147 2.08 28.37 -1.66
C ARG A 147 2.28 28.03 -0.18
N ARG A 148 1.27 27.38 0.45
CA ARG A 148 1.33 27.01 1.86
C ARG A 148 2.45 26.02 2.16
N HIS A 149 2.53 24.96 1.39
CA HIS A 149 3.56 23.92 1.54
C HIS A 149 4.95 24.50 1.26
N PHE A 150 5.10 25.33 0.24
CA PHE A 150 6.37 25.99 -0.06
C PHE A 150 6.88 26.80 1.13
N PHE A 151 6.03 27.61 1.77
CA PHE A 151 6.44 28.39 2.95
C PHE A 151 6.79 27.53 4.15
N GLN A 152 6.09 26.43 4.37
CA GLN A 152 6.44 25.47 5.43
C GLN A 152 7.84 24.87 5.20
N GLN A 153 8.16 24.50 3.97
CA GLN A 153 9.48 23.98 3.61
C GLN A 153 10.57 25.08 3.71
N LEU A 154 10.28 26.29 3.26
CA LEU A 154 11.17 27.42 3.39
C LEU A 154 11.56 27.67 4.86
N GLU A 155 10.59 27.73 5.76
CA GLU A 155 10.86 27.90 7.19
C GLU A 155 11.71 26.76 7.77
N HIS A 156 11.45 25.54 7.36
CA HIS A 156 12.22 24.38 7.78
C HIS A 156 13.67 24.47 7.30
N GLU A 157 13.88 24.78 6.01
CA GLU A 157 15.21 24.90 5.42
C GLU A 157 16.00 26.08 6.00
N ILE A 158 15.38 27.23 6.23
CA ILE A 158 16.02 28.36 6.92
C ILE A 158 16.56 27.92 8.27
N LYS A 159 15.75 27.24 9.10
CA LYS A 159 16.17 26.77 10.42
C LYS A 159 17.29 25.74 10.34
N ARG A 160 17.24 24.84 9.35
CA ARG A 160 18.25 23.80 9.13
C ARG A 160 19.58 24.40 8.71
N LEU A 161 19.57 25.20 7.65
CA LEU A 161 20.76 25.73 7.02
C LEU A 161 21.44 26.83 7.85
N SER A 162 20.66 27.60 8.61
CA SER A 162 21.23 28.58 9.58
C SER A 162 22.10 27.89 10.63
N ARG A 163 21.69 26.71 11.12
CA ARG A 163 22.49 25.94 12.08
C ARG A 163 23.77 25.38 11.45
N LEU A 164 23.72 25.01 10.17
CA LEU A 164 24.84 24.44 9.43
C LEU A 164 25.73 25.50 8.78
N GLN A 165 25.34 26.78 8.82
CA GLN A 165 25.99 27.90 8.12
C GLN A 165 26.12 27.67 6.62
N LEU A 166 25.14 26.98 6.02
CA LEU A 166 25.09 26.71 4.58
C LEU A 166 24.21 27.72 3.85
N PRO A 167 24.52 28.04 2.58
CA PRO A 167 23.75 28.99 1.80
C PRO A 167 22.37 28.44 1.42
N LEU A 168 21.42 29.35 1.23
CA LEU A 168 20.10 29.08 0.72
C LEU A 168 19.76 30.13 -0.32
N CYS A 169 19.33 29.71 -1.51
CA CYS A 169 18.88 30.63 -2.55
C CYS A 169 17.39 30.46 -2.79
N LEU A 170 16.67 31.57 -2.90
CA LEU A 170 15.28 31.67 -3.28
C LEU A 170 15.18 32.39 -4.62
N VAL A 171 14.56 31.74 -5.61
CA VAL A 171 14.30 32.31 -6.93
C VAL A 171 12.80 32.52 -7.07
N MET A 172 12.40 33.72 -7.43
CA MET A 172 11.01 34.03 -7.81
C MET A 172 10.92 34.10 -9.32
N MET A 173 9.88 33.53 -9.90
CA MET A 173 9.67 33.47 -11.34
C MET A 173 8.23 33.85 -11.68
N ASP A 174 8.05 34.53 -12.79
CA ASP A 174 6.76 34.91 -13.35
C ASP A 174 6.77 34.67 -14.86
N ILE A 175 5.65 34.28 -15.45
CA ILE A 175 5.56 34.04 -16.89
C ILE A 175 5.13 35.35 -17.58
N ASP A 176 6.06 35.98 -18.29
CA ASP A 176 5.79 37.21 -19.01
C ASP A 176 4.61 37.08 -19.99
N TYR A 177 3.74 38.10 -19.97
CA TYR A 177 2.57 38.19 -20.86
C TYR A 177 1.57 37.03 -20.77
N PHE A 178 1.54 36.29 -19.67
CA PHE A 178 0.66 35.13 -19.51
C PHE A 178 -0.83 35.49 -19.71
N LYS A 179 -1.27 36.63 -19.20
CA LYS A 179 -2.62 37.15 -19.44
C LYS A 179 -2.92 37.31 -20.92
N LEU A 180 -1.97 37.80 -21.72
CA LEU A 180 -2.16 37.96 -23.17
C LEU A 180 -2.36 36.61 -23.87
N VAL A 181 -1.67 35.60 -23.39
CA VAL A 181 -1.85 34.20 -23.89
C VAL A 181 -3.27 33.73 -23.59
N ASN A 182 -3.75 33.92 -22.36
CA ASN A 182 -5.11 33.52 -21.96
C ASN A 182 -6.17 34.28 -22.77
N ASP A 183 -6.02 35.57 -22.96
CA ASP A 183 -6.96 36.43 -23.71
C ASP A 183 -7.01 36.03 -25.21
N ARG A 184 -5.91 35.58 -25.78
CA ARG A 184 -5.81 35.21 -27.19
C ARG A 184 -6.16 33.77 -27.50
N TYR A 185 -5.79 32.82 -26.63
CA TYR A 185 -5.89 31.38 -26.90
C TYR A 185 -6.78 30.63 -25.93
N GLY A 186 -7.32 31.31 -24.92
CA GLY A 186 -8.19 30.75 -23.89
C GLY A 186 -7.42 30.10 -22.73
N HIS A 187 -8.11 29.99 -21.60
CA HIS A 187 -7.53 29.46 -20.34
C HIS A 187 -6.97 28.04 -20.45
N GLN A 188 -7.58 27.18 -21.28
CA GLN A 188 -7.08 25.80 -21.47
C GLN A 188 -5.67 25.76 -22.08
N VAL A 189 -5.31 26.72 -22.93
CA VAL A 189 -3.96 26.85 -23.48
C VAL A 189 -3.02 27.38 -22.41
N GLY A 190 -3.44 28.38 -21.62
CA GLY A 190 -2.70 28.86 -20.48
C GLY A 190 -2.38 27.76 -19.46
N ASP A 191 -3.35 26.93 -19.11
CA ASP A 191 -3.17 25.80 -18.22
C ASP A 191 -2.10 24.81 -18.73
N LYS A 192 -2.11 24.50 -20.04
CA LYS A 192 -1.06 23.65 -20.65
C LYS A 192 0.32 24.30 -20.59
N ILE A 193 0.41 25.61 -20.75
CA ILE A 193 1.68 26.35 -20.63
C ILE A 193 2.21 26.24 -19.21
N LEU A 194 1.38 26.44 -18.20
CA LEU A 194 1.74 26.30 -16.79
C LEU A 194 2.23 24.88 -16.48
N GLN A 195 1.54 23.88 -16.99
CA GLN A 195 1.93 22.46 -16.81
C GLN A 195 3.28 22.15 -17.50
N HIS A 196 3.48 22.60 -18.75
CA HIS A 196 4.73 22.40 -19.47
C HIS A 196 5.90 23.15 -18.81
N PHE A 197 5.68 24.39 -18.39
CA PHE A 197 6.69 25.16 -17.64
C PHE A 197 7.10 24.41 -16.37
N THR A 198 6.13 23.93 -15.63
CA THR A 198 6.37 23.16 -14.41
C THR A 198 7.16 21.89 -14.67
N GLN A 199 6.80 21.11 -15.70
CA GLN A 199 7.51 19.89 -16.09
C GLN A 199 8.95 20.18 -16.48
N PHE A 200 9.17 21.25 -17.24
CA PHE A 200 10.50 21.67 -17.68
C PHE A 200 11.40 22.04 -16.50
N ILE A 201 10.93 22.92 -15.62
CA ILE A 201 11.72 23.35 -14.45
C ILE A 201 11.96 22.14 -13.51
N SER A 202 10.94 21.31 -13.24
CA SER A 202 11.11 20.12 -12.40
C SER A 202 12.12 19.11 -12.95
N ALA A 203 12.27 19.00 -14.28
CA ALA A 203 13.28 18.14 -14.89
C ALA A 203 14.72 18.70 -14.74
N CYS A 204 14.87 20.00 -14.51
CA CYS A 204 16.15 20.68 -14.30
C CYS A 204 16.53 20.81 -12.82
N THR A 205 15.62 20.52 -11.88
CA THR A 205 15.84 20.66 -10.44
C THR A 205 16.27 19.36 -9.79
N ARG A 206 16.97 19.46 -8.66
CA ARG A 206 17.42 18.31 -7.88
C ARG A 206 16.30 17.79 -6.98
N PRO A 207 16.34 16.53 -6.50
CA PRO A 207 15.30 15.98 -5.64
C PRO A 207 15.05 16.72 -4.32
N TYR A 208 16.01 17.51 -3.85
CA TYR A 208 15.92 18.29 -2.61
C TYR A 208 15.64 19.78 -2.85
N ASP A 209 15.61 20.23 -4.10
CA ASP A 209 15.11 21.56 -4.46
C ASP A 209 13.58 21.57 -4.34
N ILE A 210 13.03 22.69 -3.91
CA ILE A 210 11.58 22.79 -3.67
C ILE A 210 11.02 23.79 -4.66
N PHE A 211 10.19 23.30 -5.57
CA PHE A 211 9.51 24.09 -6.58
C PHE A 211 8.04 24.25 -6.22
N GLY A 212 7.53 25.46 -6.21
CA GLY A 212 6.16 25.78 -5.82
C GLY A 212 5.51 26.84 -6.69
N ARG A 213 4.17 26.76 -6.78
CA ARG A 213 3.32 27.75 -7.45
C ARG A 213 2.61 28.60 -6.41
N PHE A 214 2.67 29.90 -6.56
CA PHE A 214 2.06 30.85 -5.62
C PHE A 214 0.65 31.27 -6.04
N GLY A 215 0.33 31.16 -7.31
CA GLY A 215 -0.95 31.46 -7.91
C GLY A 215 -0.77 32.11 -9.29
N GLY A 216 -1.78 32.07 -10.14
CA GLY A 216 -1.67 32.62 -11.50
C GLY A 216 -0.47 32.06 -12.27
N GLU A 217 0.44 32.94 -12.63
CA GLU A 217 1.69 32.72 -13.35
C GLU A 217 2.95 32.80 -12.47
N GLU A 218 2.78 32.96 -11.14
CA GLU A 218 3.90 33.14 -10.20
C GLU A 218 4.38 31.81 -9.62
N PHE A 219 5.71 31.61 -9.65
CA PHE A 219 6.39 30.42 -9.15
C PHE A 219 7.57 30.80 -8.25
N ALA A 220 7.96 29.89 -7.39
CA ALA A 220 9.17 30.03 -6.58
C ALA A 220 9.97 28.73 -6.57
N LEU A 221 11.29 28.86 -6.57
CA LEU A 221 12.21 27.75 -6.46
C LEU A 221 13.16 28.00 -5.29
N LEU A 222 13.21 27.07 -4.35
CA LEU A 222 14.09 27.08 -3.20
C LEU A 222 15.22 26.09 -3.46
N LEU A 223 16.46 26.60 -3.38
CA LEU A 223 17.68 25.87 -3.67
C LEU A 223 18.53 25.76 -2.39
N PRO A 224 18.35 24.69 -1.60
CA PRO A 224 19.19 24.47 -0.42
C PRO A 224 20.66 24.28 -0.79
N GLU A 225 21.56 24.69 0.10
CA GLU A 225 23.01 24.52 -0.04
C GLU A 225 23.57 25.14 -1.33
N THR A 226 22.87 26.15 -1.87
CA THR A 226 23.22 26.78 -3.15
C THR A 226 23.44 28.27 -2.93
N SER A 227 24.61 28.78 -3.37
CA SER A 227 24.90 30.20 -3.39
C SER A 227 24.27 30.90 -4.60
N VAL A 228 24.11 32.21 -4.51
CA VAL A 228 23.56 33.03 -5.62
C VAL A 228 24.36 32.85 -6.90
N ASP A 229 25.69 32.81 -6.82
CA ASP A 229 26.57 32.66 -8.01
C ASP A 229 26.38 31.29 -8.73
N VAL A 230 25.97 30.28 -7.97
CA VAL A 230 25.66 28.94 -8.52
C VAL A 230 24.25 28.91 -9.09
N ALA A 231 23.29 29.56 -8.44
CA ALA A 231 21.91 29.62 -8.89
C ALA A 231 21.71 30.41 -10.20
N GLN A 232 22.66 31.28 -10.56
CA GLN A 232 22.62 32.09 -11.80
C GLN A 232 23.20 31.36 -13.04
N LYS A 233 23.73 30.17 -12.87
CA LYS A 233 24.30 29.35 -13.96
C LYS A 233 23.31 28.32 -14.47
#